data_69cc2d0646458b117ec2a3c76e71385f
#
_entry.id   69cc2d0646458b117ec2a3c76e71385f
#
_cell.length_a   1.000
_cell.length_b   1.000
_cell.length_c   1.000
_cell.angle_alpha   90.00
_cell.angle_beta   90.00
_cell.angle_gamma   90.00
#
_symmetry.space_group_name_H-M   'P 1'
#
loop_
_entity.id
_entity.type
_entity.pdbx_description
1 polymer ?
#
loop_
_entity_poly.entity_id
_entity_poly.type
_entity_poly.pdbx_seq_one_letter_code
_entity_poly.pdbx_strand_id
1 'polypeptide(L)'
;NITNGCDDVEELLSHVVTNARFLYSAFYTFSNQDMMQFLTEQGLELKTERGQRVFPVSDKSSDVIRTLERVLKDRHVQVHLKQQVCDLWIEDNEIRGIFLSGGEKVEADVVILAAGGVSYPSTGSTGDGYRMAEHAGHHVTPRVPSLVPMVVDDAWCTELQGLSLKNISFSLRCGKKEFYREFGEMMFTHFGITGPVVLSGSTRIAPYLKKGTVTAEIDMKPSLTEEQLDA
;
A
#
# COMPACT_ATOMS: atom_id res chain seq x y z
N ASN A 1 -0.55 4.68 8.93
CA ASN A 1 0.39 3.88 9.72
C ASN A 1 1.82 3.98 9.15
N ILE A 2 2.80 3.75 10.00
CA ILE A 2 4.22 3.75 9.64
C ILE A 2 4.60 2.36 9.09
N THR A 3 4.28 1.33 9.87
CA THR A 3 4.55 -0.07 9.55
C THR A 3 3.51 -0.97 10.21
N ASN A 4 3.72 -2.28 10.14
CA ASN A 4 2.93 -3.30 10.83
C ASN A 4 3.71 -3.76 12.08
N GLY A 5 3.01 -4.02 13.19
CA GLY A 5 3.58 -4.45 14.47
C GLY A 5 3.75 -5.95 14.64
N CYS A 6 3.50 -6.75 13.60
CA CYS A 6 3.68 -8.20 13.66
C CYS A 6 5.13 -8.57 14.00
N ASP A 7 5.31 -9.49 14.95
CA ASP A 7 6.65 -9.88 15.43
C ASP A 7 7.28 -10.97 14.56
N ASP A 8 6.49 -11.68 13.76
CA ASP A 8 6.94 -12.76 12.89
C ASP A 8 6.98 -12.31 11.42
N VAL A 9 8.15 -12.37 10.81
CA VAL A 9 8.37 -12.01 9.41
C VAL A 9 7.62 -12.96 8.47
N GLU A 10 7.53 -14.24 8.79
CA GLU A 10 6.80 -15.23 7.98
C GLU A 10 5.30 -14.94 7.99
N GLU A 11 4.74 -14.65 9.17
CA GLU A 11 3.34 -14.23 9.30
C GLU A 11 3.10 -12.93 8.53
N LEU A 12 3.98 -11.92 8.67
CA LEU A 12 3.90 -10.65 7.95
C LEU A 12 3.87 -10.87 6.44
N LEU A 13 4.77 -11.70 5.91
CA LEU A 13 4.89 -11.98 4.48
C LEU A 13 3.76 -12.89 3.97
N SER A 14 3.10 -13.66 4.82
CA SER A 14 1.91 -14.45 4.44
C SER A 14 0.75 -13.58 3.95
N HIS A 15 0.69 -12.32 4.38
CA HIS A 15 -0.30 -11.35 3.92
C HIS A 15 0.02 -10.72 2.56
N VAL A 16 1.22 -10.94 2.02
CA VAL A 16 1.60 -10.46 0.69
C VAL A 16 0.97 -11.35 -0.38
N VAL A 17 0.01 -10.81 -1.10
CA VAL A 17 -0.85 -11.58 -2.03
C VAL A 17 -0.07 -12.12 -3.24
N THR A 18 0.95 -11.39 -3.69
CA THR A 18 1.68 -11.73 -4.91
C THR A 18 3.19 -11.59 -4.68
N ASN A 19 3.95 -12.63 -5.08
CA ASN A 19 5.40 -12.62 -5.09
C ASN A 19 6.07 -12.34 -3.72
N ALA A 20 5.48 -12.85 -2.62
CA ALA A 20 5.99 -12.67 -1.26
C ALA A 20 7.48 -13.06 -1.12
N ARG A 21 7.92 -14.10 -1.83
CA ARG A 21 9.31 -14.58 -1.78
C ARG A 21 10.35 -13.53 -2.18
N PHE A 22 9.97 -12.58 -3.03
CA PHE A 22 10.85 -11.49 -3.42
C PHE A 22 11.24 -10.59 -2.23
N LEU A 23 10.38 -10.49 -1.23
CA LEU A 23 10.56 -9.62 -0.08
C LEU A 23 11.36 -10.26 1.07
N TYR A 24 11.57 -11.58 1.05
CA TYR A 24 12.26 -12.28 2.15
C TYR A 24 13.62 -11.66 2.47
N SER A 25 14.48 -11.51 1.47
CA SER A 25 15.82 -10.94 1.69
C SER A 25 15.75 -9.53 2.31
N ALA A 26 14.83 -8.69 1.84
CA ALA A 26 14.66 -7.35 2.36
C ALA A 26 14.22 -7.36 3.84
N PHE A 27 13.18 -8.15 4.16
CA PHE A 27 12.64 -8.19 5.54
C PHE A 27 13.53 -8.92 6.54
N TYR A 28 14.37 -9.87 6.10
CA TYR A 28 15.39 -10.46 6.97
C TYR A 28 16.64 -9.59 7.13
N THR A 29 16.83 -8.60 6.25
CA THR A 29 17.91 -7.62 6.38
C THR A 29 17.51 -6.42 7.22
N PHE A 30 16.27 -5.93 7.04
CA PHE A 30 15.70 -4.82 7.76
C PHE A 30 14.17 -5.00 7.86
N SER A 31 13.72 -5.47 9.00
CA SER A 31 12.34 -5.83 9.26
C SER A 31 11.47 -4.62 9.67
N ASN A 32 10.17 -4.87 9.82
CA ASN A 32 9.24 -3.91 10.41
C ASN A 32 9.61 -3.61 11.88
N GLN A 33 10.14 -4.58 12.63
CA GLN A 33 10.61 -4.40 13.99
C GLN A 33 11.87 -3.53 14.03
N ASP A 34 12.82 -3.73 13.11
CA ASP A 34 14.00 -2.87 12.99
C ASP A 34 13.62 -1.42 12.67
N MET A 35 12.60 -1.21 11.84
CA MET A 35 12.06 0.13 11.57
C MET A 35 11.46 0.76 12.84
N MET A 36 10.71 0.00 13.64
CA MET A 36 10.13 0.49 14.89
C MET A 36 11.24 0.83 15.90
N GLN A 37 12.22 -0.05 16.05
CA GLN A 37 13.38 0.18 16.90
C GLN A 37 14.14 1.42 16.45
N PHE A 38 14.46 1.54 15.17
CA PHE A 38 15.15 2.69 14.60
C PHE A 38 14.44 4.01 14.93
N LEU A 39 13.12 4.10 14.71
CA LEU A 39 12.38 5.33 15.00
C LEU A 39 12.34 5.64 16.52
N THR A 40 12.21 4.61 17.34
CA THR A 40 12.21 4.76 18.81
C THR A 40 13.57 5.25 19.32
N GLU A 41 14.67 4.71 18.81
CA GLU A 41 16.03 5.16 19.12
C GLU A 41 16.27 6.62 18.69
N GLN A 42 15.56 7.05 17.65
CA GLN A 42 15.55 8.46 17.23
C GLN A 42 14.59 9.33 18.06
N GLY A 43 14.01 8.81 19.13
CA GLY A 43 13.15 9.54 20.06
C GLY A 43 11.71 9.74 19.57
N LEU A 44 11.24 8.95 18.60
CA LEU A 44 9.83 8.93 18.17
C LEU A 44 9.08 7.83 18.93
N GLU A 45 8.20 8.23 19.84
CA GLU A 45 7.33 7.27 20.54
C GLU A 45 6.27 6.69 19.60
N LEU A 46 6.15 5.36 19.61
CA LEU A 46 5.25 4.60 18.76
C LEU A 46 4.16 3.90 19.58
N LYS A 47 3.00 3.71 18.97
CA LYS A 47 1.91 2.86 19.47
C LYS A 47 1.45 1.90 18.39
N THR A 48 1.01 0.70 18.81
CA THR A 48 0.39 -0.28 17.94
C THR A 48 -1.12 -0.31 18.21
N GLU A 49 -1.92 -0.12 17.18
CA GLU A 49 -3.36 -0.17 17.22
C GLU A 49 -3.91 -1.50 16.68
N ARG A 50 -5.23 -1.69 16.77
CA ARG A 50 -5.92 -2.87 16.24
C ARG A 50 -5.51 -3.13 14.77
N GLY A 51 -5.26 -4.40 14.44
CA GLY A 51 -4.78 -4.82 13.12
C GLY A 51 -3.28 -4.58 12.94
N GLN A 52 -2.52 -4.56 14.02
CA GLN A 52 -1.06 -4.41 14.05
C GLN A 52 -0.57 -3.13 13.34
N ARG A 53 -1.38 -2.07 13.34
CA ARG A 53 -1.04 -0.80 12.69
C ARG A 53 -0.20 0.06 13.63
N VAL A 54 1.00 0.41 13.23
CA VAL A 54 1.93 1.23 14.02
C VAL A 54 1.80 2.70 13.64
N PHE A 55 1.61 3.56 14.64
CA PHE A 55 1.50 5.01 14.51
C PHE A 55 2.43 5.72 15.50
N PRO A 56 2.79 7.00 15.28
CA PRO A 56 3.36 7.80 16.34
C PRO A 56 2.30 8.04 17.43
N VAL A 57 2.71 8.08 18.70
CA VAL A 57 1.79 8.35 19.83
C VAL A 57 1.02 9.65 19.65
N SER A 58 1.64 10.64 19.02
CA SER A 58 1.05 11.95 18.72
C SER A 58 -0.04 11.94 17.63
N ASP A 59 -0.21 10.85 16.89
CA ASP A 59 -1.06 10.74 15.68
C ASP A 59 -0.73 11.73 14.55
N LYS A 60 0.47 12.34 14.59
CA LYS A 60 0.90 13.34 13.61
C LYS A 60 1.98 12.77 12.69
N SER A 61 1.67 12.65 11.39
CA SER A 61 2.65 12.26 10.37
C SER A 61 3.86 13.21 10.30
N SER A 62 3.66 14.50 10.65
CA SER A 62 4.72 15.50 10.72
C SER A 62 5.83 15.16 11.72
N ASP A 63 5.53 14.37 12.76
CA ASP A 63 6.55 13.98 13.74
C ASP A 63 7.47 12.90 13.17
N VAL A 64 6.92 12.00 12.35
CA VAL A 64 7.72 11.03 11.58
C VAL A 64 8.66 11.76 10.61
N ILE A 65 8.12 12.73 9.86
CA ILE A 65 8.89 13.53 8.91
C ILE A 65 10.03 14.26 9.62
N ARG A 66 9.73 14.98 10.70
CA ARG A 66 10.75 15.72 11.48
C ARG A 66 11.84 14.81 12.05
N THR A 67 11.48 13.61 12.50
CA THR A 67 12.45 12.62 12.99
C THR A 67 13.39 12.21 11.87
N LEU A 68 12.87 11.86 10.70
CA LEU A 68 13.69 11.47 9.54
C LEU A 68 14.54 12.63 8.99
N GLU A 69 14.00 13.85 8.94
CA GLU A 69 14.75 15.06 8.53
C GLU A 69 15.94 15.31 9.45
N ARG A 70 15.75 15.14 10.77
CA ARG A 70 16.85 15.25 11.74
C ARG A 70 17.93 14.21 11.48
N VAL A 71 17.54 12.95 11.26
CA VAL A 71 18.49 11.86 10.96
C VAL A 71 19.28 12.16 9.69
N LEU A 72 18.63 12.63 8.63
CA LEU A 72 19.32 13.01 7.39
C LEU A 72 20.33 14.13 7.63
N LYS A 73 19.95 15.16 8.41
CA LYS A 73 20.81 16.27 8.76
C LYS A 73 22.02 15.81 9.58
N ASP A 74 21.81 14.97 10.57
CA ASP A 74 22.88 14.45 11.44
C ASP A 74 23.87 13.55 10.68
N ARG A 75 23.39 12.93 9.59
CA ARG A 75 24.20 12.14 8.65
C ARG A 75 24.78 12.95 7.50
N HIS A 76 24.63 14.28 7.51
CA HIS A 76 25.10 15.20 6.46
C HIS A 76 24.57 14.89 5.06
N VAL A 77 23.37 14.29 4.97
CA VAL A 77 22.70 14.03 3.70
C VAL A 77 22.18 15.35 3.13
N GLN A 78 22.53 15.63 1.88
CA GLN A 78 21.99 16.80 1.16
C GLN A 78 20.60 16.49 0.62
N VAL A 79 19.61 17.25 1.04
CA VAL A 79 18.22 17.10 0.58
C VAL A 79 17.90 18.26 -0.38
N HIS A 80 17.67 17.95 -1.64
CA HIS A 80 17.28 18.91 -2.66
C HIS A 80 15.78 18.84 -2.93
N LEU A 81 15.03 19.83 -2.48
CA LEU A 81 13.60 19.94 -2.69
C LEU A 81 13.28 20.65 -4.01
N LYS A 82 12.10 20.35 -4.59
CA LYS A 82 11.61 20.94 -5.84
C LYS A 82 12.54 20.69 -7.04
N GLN A 83 13.30 19.62 -6.99
CA GLN A 83 14.13 19.15 -8.10
C GLN A 83 13.54 17.84 -8.61
N GLN A 84 12.95 17.90 -9.79
CA GLN A 84 12.37 16.71 -10.43
C GLN A 84 13.47 16.01 -11.24
N VAL A 85 13.67 14.73 -10.91
CA VAL A 85 14.50 13.84 -11.72
C VAL A 85 13.68 13.36 -12.91
N CYS A 86 14.18 13.62 -14.11
CA CYS A 86 13.52 13.22 -15.36
C CYS A 86 13.92 11.84 -15.81
N ASP A 87 15.20 11.48 -15.67
CA ASP A 87 15.70 10.22 -16.14
C ASP A 87 17.02 9.82 -15.46
N LEU A 88 17.41 8.57 -15.68
CA LEU A 88 18.74 8.06 -15.35
C LEU A 88 19.73 8.44 -16.44
N TRP A 89 20.93 8.84 -16.05
CA TRP A 89 22.04 9.04 -16.98
C TRP A 89 22.85 7.75 -17.06
N ILE A 90 22.69 7.04 -18.17
CA ILE A 90 23.35 5.75 -18.44
C ILE A 90 24.22 5.91 -19.68
N GLU A 91 25.50 5.56 -19.58
CA GLU A 91 26.45 5.50 -20.71
C GLU A 91 27.19 4.17 -20.65
N ASP A 92 27.35 3.52 -21.78
CA ASP A 92 28.02 2.22 -21.89
C ASP A 92 27.50 1.15 -20.93
N ASN A 93 26.17 1.15 -20.70
CA ASN A 93 25.49 0.24 -19.79
C ASN A 93 25.86 0.43 -18.29
N GLU A 94 26.44 1.57 -17.94
CA GLU A 94 26.80 1.95 -16.59
C GLU A 94 26.05 3.21 -16.17
N ILE A 95 25.61 3.27 -14.90
CA ILE A 95 25.04 4.48 -14.33
C ILE A 95 26.13 5.55 -14.18
N ARG A 96 25.81 6.78 -14.62
CA ARG A 96 26.67 7.96 -14.45
C ARG A 96 26.03 9.02 -13.56
N GLY A 97 24.72 8.90 -13.31
CA GLY A 97 23.98 9.86 -12.52
C GLY A 97 22.52 9.99 -12.94
N ILE A 98 22.00 11.20 -12.86
CA ILE A 98 20.61 11.53 -13.18
C ILE A 98 20.50 12.80 -14.01
N PHE A 99 19.38 12.93 -14.75
CA PHE A 99 18.96 14.16 -15.41
C PHE A 99 17.86 14.85 -14.61
N LEU A 100 17.99 16.14 -14.39
CA LEU A 100 16.96 16.99 -13.83
C LEU A 100 16.08 17.62 -14.91
N SER A 101 14.88 18.07 -14.56
CA SER A 101 13.91 18.67 -15.50
C SER A 101 14.42 19.92 -16.22
N GLY A 102 15.42 20.60 -15.68
CA GLY A 102 16.11 21.73 -16.30
C GLY A 102 17.20 21.36 -17.32
N GLY A 103 17.43 20.07 -17.56
CA GLY A 103 18.52 19.56 -18.41
C GLY A 103 19.88 19.46 -17.70
N GLU A 104 19.94 19.79 -16.45
CA GLU A 104 21.13 19.63 -15.59
C GLU A 104 21.43 18.16 -15.36
N LYS A 105 22.71 17.79 -15.35
CA LYS A 105 23.21 16.48 -14.99
C LYS A 105 23.77 16.52 -13.56
N VAL A 106 23.43 15.50 -12.79
CA VAL A 106 24.01 15.28 -11.46
C VAL A 106 24.74 13.94 -11.50
N GLU A 107 26.05 13.97 -11.32
CA GLU A 107 26.90 12.78 -11.31
C GLU A 107 26.68 11.97 -10.04
N ALA A 108 26.65 10.64 -10.19
CA ALA A 108 26.58 9.70 -9.08
C ALA A 108 27.08 8.32 -9.51
N ASP A 109 27.84 7.67 -8.63
CA ASP A 109 28.31 6.30 -8.83
C ASP A 109 27.19 5.26 -8.66
N VAL A 110 26.18 5.59 -7.86
CA VAL A 110 25.01 4.74 -7.57
C VAL A 110 23.76 5.59 -7.48
N VAL A 111 22.65 5.10 -8.03
CA VAL A 111 21.33 5.72 -7.92
C VAL A 111 20.35 4.75 -7.32
N ILE A 112 19.65 5.16 -6.25
CA ILE A 112 18.57 4.41 -5.62
C ILE A 112 17.24 5.01 -6.08
N LEU A 113 16.45 4.24 -6.85
CA LEU A 113 15.10 4.62 -7.24
C LEU A 113 14.14 4.34 -6.09
N ALA A 114 13.74 5.40 -5.38
CA ALA A 114 12.79 5.35 -4.28
C ALA A 114 11.60 6.30 -4.52
N ALA A 115 11.18 6.45 -5.78
CA ALA A 115 10.20 7.43 -6.25
C ALA A 115 8.73 7.07 -5.95
N GLY A 116 8.49 6.00 -5.20
CA GLY A 116 7.13 5.53 -4.88
C GLY A 116 6.40 4.89 -6.06
N GLY A 117 5.09 4.78 -5.94
CA GLY A 117 4.21 4.14 -6.92
C GLY A 117 3.43 5.13 -7.78
N VAL A 118 2.13 4.81 -8.00
CA VAL A 118 1.19 5.65 -8.78
C VAL A 118 -0.04 6.05 -7.97
N SER A 119 -0.04 5.79 -6.66
CA SER A 119 -1.12 6.23 -5.76
C SER A 119 -0.86 7.66 -5.32
N TYR A 120 -1.87 8.51 -5.38
CA TYR A 120 -1.79 9.93 -5.04
C TYR A 120 -0.72 10.73 -5.82
N PRO A 121 -0.88 10.91 -7.13
CA PRO A 121 0.08 11.64 -7.97
C PRO A 121 0.36 13.07 -7.48
N SER A 122 -0.61 13.70 -6.81
CA SER A 122 -0.45 15.03 -6.20
C SER A 122 0.63 15.09 -5.10
N THR A 123 1.04 13.95 -4.55
CA THR A 123 2.10 13.85 -3.54
C THR A 123 3.45 13.41 -4.13
N GLY A 124 3.56 13.36 -5.47
CA GLY A 124 4.78 12.97 -6.18
C GLY A 124 4.86 11.52 -6.65
N SER A 125 3.84 10.69 -6.33
CA SER A 125 3.77 9.28 -6.77
C SER A 125 3.24 9.19 -8.20
N THR A 126 4.02 9.67 -9.18
CA THR A 126 3.63 9.82 -10.59
C THR A 126 3.96 8.60 -11.45
N GLY A 127 4.71 7.64 -10.90
CA GLY A 127 5.18 6.45 -11.62
C GLY A 127 6.48 6.64 -12.38
N ASP A 128 7.17 7.77 -12.18
CA ASP A 128 8.45 8.05 -12.84
C ASP A 128 9.50 6.96 -12.59
N GLY A 129 9.53 6.37 -11.39
CA GLY A 129 10.45 5.28 -11.06
C GLY A 129 10.26 4.05 -11.96
N TYR A 130 9.02 3.71 -12.33
CA TYR A 130 8.76 2.62 -13.28
C TYR A 130 9.28 2.93 -14.68
N ARG A 131 9.02 4.16 -15.16
CA ARG A 131 9.51 4.61 -16.48
C ARG A 131 11.03 4.60 -16.54
N MET A 132 11.70 5.10 -15.49
CA MET A 132 13.16 5.09 -15.40
C MET A 132 13.72 3.67 -15.37
N ALA A 133 13.06 2.74 -14.64
CA ALA A 133 13.44 1.34 -14.61
C ALA A 133 13.31 0.67 -15.99
N GLU A 134 12.20 0.92 -16.71
CA GLU A 134 11.99 0.42 -18.08
C GLU A 134 13.07 0.97 -19.03
N HIS A 135 13.39 2.27 -18.93
CA HIS A 135 14.46 2.89 -19.72
C HIS A 135 15.84 2.27 -19.42
N ALA A 136 16.09 1.87 -18.17
CA ALA A 136 17.29 1.14 -17.77
C ALA A 136 17.28 -0.34 -18.17
N GLY A 137 16.28 -0.81 -18.93
CA GLY A 137 16.19 -2.18 -19.42
C GLY A 137 15.51 -3.19 -18.47
N HIS A 138 14.90 -2.73 -17.37
CA HIS A 138 14.13 -3.61 -16.48
C HIS A 138 12.74 -3.89 -17.05
N HIS A 139 12.25 -5.10 -16.83
CA HIS A 139 10.87 -5.43 -17.12
C HIS A 139 9.96 -5.04 -15.96
N VAL A 140 9.02 -4.14 -16.20
CA VAL A 140 7.98 -3.74 -15.24
C VAL A 140 6.71 -4.52 -15.51
N THR A 141 6.26 -5.30 -14.51
CA THR A 141 5.00 -6.06 -14.63
C THR A 141 3.79 -5.14 -14.67
N PRO A 142 2.67 -5.56 -15.32
CA PRO A 142 1.45 -4.75 -15.34
C PRO A 142 0.99 -4.38 -13.94
N ARG A 143 0.78 -3.08 -13.74
CA ARG A 143 0.29 -2.54 -12.47
C ARG A 143 -1.22 -2.75 -12.39
N VAL A 144 -1.68 -3.18 -11.23
CA VAL A 144 -3.10 -3.36 -10.93
C VAL A 144 -3.43 -2.61 -9.63
N PRO A 145 -4.67 -2.11 -9.50
CA PRO A 145 -5.13 -1.50 -8.24
C PRO A 145 -5.04 -2.50 -7.08
N SER A 146 -4.64 -2.00 -5.91
CA SER A 146 -4.52 -2.78 -4.67
C SER A 146 -4.77 -1.87 -3.47
N LEU A 147 -5.50 -2.36 -2.46
CA LEU A 147 -5.95 -1.58 -1.32
C LEU A 147 -6.75 -0.32 -1.73
N VAL A 148 -7.68 -0.50 -2.65
CA VAL A 148 -8.52 0.57 -3.20
C VAL A 148 -10.00 0.28 -2.95
N PRO A 149 -10.87 1.32 -2.88
CA PRO A 149 -12.32 1.13 -2.92
C PRO A 149 -12.77 0.43 -4.20
N MET A 150 -13.94 -0.17 -4.16
CA MET A 150 -14.53 -0.83 -5.33
C MET A 150 -15.72 -0.01 -5.84
N VAL A 151 -15.75 0.19 -7.16
CA VAL A 151 -16.94 0.67 -7.87
C VAL A 151 -17.93 -0.50 -7.99
N VAL A 152 -19.20 -0.24 -7.78
CA VAL A 152 -20.28 -1.23 -7.84
C VAL A 152 -21.33 -0.75 -8.85
N ASP A 153 -21.80 -1.68 -9.67
CA ASP A 153 -22.81 -1.38 -10.72
C ASP A 153 -24.23 -1.21 -10.14
N ASP A 154 -24.47 -1.75 -8.92
CA ASP A 154 -25.77 -1.68 -8.25
C ASP A 154 -26.06 -0.25 -7.75
N ALA A 155 -27.01 0.42 -8.35
CA ALA A 155 -27.35 1.82 -8.10
C ALA A 155 -27.75 2.09 -6.63
N TRP A 156 -28.40 1.10 -5.95
CA TRP A 156 -28.80 1.24 -4.55
C TRP A 156 -27.61 1.46 -3.58
N CYS A 157 -26.40 1.03 -3.95
CA CYS A 157 -25.20 1.27 -3.14
C CYS A 157 -24.91 2.77 -2.96
N THR A 158 -25.20 3.59 -3.96
CA THR A 158 -24.98 5.05 -3.90
C THR A 158 -25.98 5.74 -3.00
N GLU A 159 -27.21 5.20 -2.89
CA GLU A 159 -28.26 5.70 -2.01
C GLU A 159 -27.91 5.52 -0.52
N LEU A 160 -27.05 4.52 -0.23
CA LEU A 160 -26.55 4.22 1.12
C LEU A 160 -25.25 4.96 1.45
N GLN A 161 -24.86 5.97 0.68
CA GLN A 161 -23.61 6.73 0.90
C GLN A 161 -23.48 7.18 2.36
N GLY A 162 -22.33 6.86 2.98
CA GLY A 162 -21.99 7.20 4.35
C GLY A 162 -22.45 6.15 5.39
N LEU A 163 -23.28 5.18 5.00
CA LEU A 163 -23.65 4.09 5.89
C LEU A 163 -22.44 3.18 6.11
N SER A 164 -22.05 3.00 7.37
CA SER A 164 -21.00 2.07 7.79
C SER A 164 -21.61 0.82 8.41
N LEU A 165 -21.21 -0.34 7.94
CA LEU A 165 -21.56 -1.63 8.50
C LEU A 165 -20.40 -2.15 9.32
N LYS A 166 -20.71 -2.61 10.55
CA LYS A 166 -19.72 -3.19 11.49
C LYS A 166 -20.09 -4.62 11.81
N ASN A 167 -19.06 -5.42 12.12
CA ASN A 167 -19.22 -6.81 12.47
C ASN A 167 -19.97 -7.63 11.41
N ILE A 168 -19.66 -7.40 10.16
CA ILE A 168 -20.18 -8.12 9.01
C ILE A 168 -19.17 -9.15 8.50
N SER A 169 -19.64 -10.15 7.76
CA SER A 169 -18.78 -10.96 6.89
C SER A 169 -18.93 -10.48 5.45
N PHE A 170 -17.81 -10.10 4.85
CA PHE A 170 -17.75 -9.64 3.47
C PHE A 170 -17.06 -10.69 2.62
N SER A 171 -17.67 -11.13 1.52
CA SER A 171 -17.06 -12.09 0.61
C SER A 171 -17.14 -11.63 -0.85
N LEU A 172 -16.18 -12.12 -1.65
CA LEU A 172 -16.13 -11.90 -3.10
C LEU A 172 -16.18 -13.23 -3.85
N ARG A 173 -17.05 -13.29 -4.87
CA ARG A 173 -17.25 -14.46 -5.72
C ARG A 173 -17.11 -14.13 -7.20
N CYS A 174 -16.59 -15.09 -7.96
CA CYS A 174 -16.65 -15.08 -9.41
C CYS A 174 -17.35 -16.37 -9.87
N GLY A 175 -18.58 -16.26 -10.32
CA GLY A 175 -19.48 -17.39 -10.51
C GLY A 175 -19.68 -18.17 -9.19
N LYS A 176 -19.43 -19.48 -9.21
CA LYS A 176 -19.57 -20.32 -8.00
C LYS A 176 -18.35 -20.27 -7.06
N LYS A 177 -17.23 -19.67 -7.48
CA LYS A 177 -16.01 -19.68 -6.69
C LYS A 177 -15.95 -18.46 -5.78
N GLU A 178 -15.99 -18.70 -4.46
CA GLU A 178 -15.57 -17.72 -3.47
C GLU A 178 -14.04 -17.68 -3.43
N PHE A 179 -13.46 -16.49 -3.52
CA PHE A 179 -12.01 -16.32 -3.52
C PHE A 179 -11.51 -15.37 -2.42
N TYR A 180 -12.44 -14.74 -1.72
CA TYR A 180 -12.14 -13.90 -0.57
C TYR A 180 -13.30 -13.88 0.41
N ARG A 181 -13.00 -13.91 1.72
CA ARG A 181 -13.94 -13.69 2.82
C ARG A 181 -13.18 -13.11 4.00
N GLU A 182 -13.73 -12.07 4.60
CA GLU A 182 -13.16 -11.44 5.81
C GLU A 182 -14.29 -10.89 6.69
N PHE A 183 -14.10 -10.99 8.02
CA PHE A 183 -14.98 -10.39 9.02
C PHE A 183 -14.46 -9.01 9.41
N GLY A 184 -15.32 -7.98 9.42
CA GLY A 184 -14.90 -6.64 9.79
C GLY A 184 -15.91 -5.56 9.49
N GLU A 185 -15.42 -4.45 8.96
CA GLU A 185 -16.19 -3.23 8.71
C GLU A 185 -16.07 -2.80 7.25
N MET A 186 -17.18 -2.27 6.72
CA MET A 186 -17.23 -1.63 5.40
C MET A 186 -18.08 -0.35 5.45
N MET A 187 -18.01 0.44 4.39
CA MET A 187 -18.81 1.65 4.23
C MET A 187 -19.24 1.82 2.77
N PHE A 188 -20.46 2.29 2.56
CA PHE A 188 -20.96 2.70 1.25
C PHE A 188 -20.48 4.09 0.89
N THR A 189 -20.17 4.31 -0.39
CA THR A 189 -19.70 5.59 -0.94
C THR A 189 -20.61 6.01 -2.10
N HIS A 190 -20.41 7.23 -2.60
CA HIS A 190 -21.13 7.72 -3.78
C HIS A 190 -20.83 6.99 -5.11
N PHE A 191 -19.90 6.03 -5.10
CA PHE A 191 -19.54 5.25 -6.30
C PHE A 191 -19.51 3.74 -6.05
N GLY A 192 -19.77 3.29 -4.82
CA GLY A 192 -19.71 1.88 -4.46
C GLY A 192 -19.36 1.65 -2.99
N ILE A 193 -18.33 0.87 -2.72
CA ILE A 193 -18.00 0.38 -1.38
C ILE A 193 -16.53 0.59 -1.01
N THR A 194 -16.26 0.78 0.29
CA THR A 194 -14.92 0.94 0.87
C THR A 194 -14.89 0.36 2.29
N GLY A 195 -13.81 0.56 3.00
CA GLY A 195 -13.59 0.08 4.37
C GLY A 195 -12.60 -1.08 4.42
N PRO A 196 -12.14 -1.47 5.62
CA PRO A 196 -11.04 -2.41 5.78
C PRO A 196 -11.18 -3.69 4.98
N VAL A 197 -12.31 -4.40 5.10
CA VAL A 197 -12.53 -5.68 4.41
C VAL A 197 -12.63 -5.52 2.89
N VAL A 198 -13.15 -4.39 2.41
CA VAL A 198 -13.23 -4.09 0.97
C VAL A 198 -11.85 -3.79 0.40
N LEU A 199 -11.06 -2.97 1.10
CA LEU A 199 -9.69 -2.64 0.70
C LEU A 199 -8.81 -3.90 0.66
N SER A 200 -8.89 -4.76 1.68
CA SER A 200 -8.20 -6.06 1.68
C SER A 200 -8.64 -6.94 0.51
N GLY A 201 -9.95 -7.04 0.25
CA GLY A 201 -10.52 -7.82 -0.86
C GLY A 201 -10.05 -7.32 -2.23
N SER A 202 -9.87 -5.99 -2.39
CA SER A 202 -9.43 -5.40 -3.65
C SER A 202 -8.05 -5.90 -4.10
N THR A 203 -7.21 -6.34 -3.17
CA THR A 203 -5.87 -6.89 -3.47
C THR A 203 -5.94 -8.19 -4.28
N ARG A 204 -7.06 -8.90 -4.21
CA ARG A 204 -7.27 -10.22 -4.82
C ARG A 204 -8.17 -10.20 -6.03
N ILE A 205 -8.87 -9.08 -6.33
CA ILE A 205 -9.95 -9.03 -7.32
C ILE A 205 -9.46 -9.05 -8.77
N ALA A 206 -8.29 -8.45 -9.07
CA ALA A 206 -7.83 -8.19 -10.43
C ALA A 206 -7.79 -9.43 -11.36
N PRO A 207 -7.34 -10.62 -10.92
CA PRO A 207 -7.37 -11.83 -11.76
C PRO A 207 -8.78 -12.32 -12.09
N TYR A 208 -9.76 -12.01 -11.25
CA TYR A 208 -11.15 -12.46 -11.39
C TYR A 208 -11.97 -11.52 -12.27
N LEU A 209 -11.73 -10.21 -12.23
CA LEU A 209 -12.35 -9.25 -13.14
C LEU A 209 -12.08 -9.56 -14.64
N LYS A 210 -10.94 -10.20 -14.91
CA LYS A 210 -10.62 -10.67 -16.28
C LYS A 210 -11.41 -11.92 -16.69
N LYS A 211 -12.02 -12.64 -15.75
CA LYS A 211 -12.75 -13.90 -15.99
C LYS A 211 -14.26 -13.74 -16.06
N GLY A 212 -14.78 -12.64 -15.53
CA GLY A 212 -16.22 -12.36 -15.53
C GLY A 212 -16.63 -11.42 -14.41
N THR A 213 -17.93 -11.33 -14.19
CA THR A 213 -18.52 -10.52 -13.13
C THR A 213 -18.10 -11.06 -11.76
N VAL A 214 -17.69 -10.14 -10.90
CA VAL A 214 -17.42 -10.41 -9.49
C VAL A 214 -18.59 -9.90 -8.67
N THR A 215 -19.14 -10.74 -7.81
CA THR A 215 -20.23 -10.41 -6.87
C THR A 215 -19.64 -10.23 -5.47
N ALA A 216 -20.02 -9.15 -4.80
CA ALA A 216 -19.80 -8.93 -3.40
C ALA A 216 -21.02 -9.39 -2.60
N GLU A 217 -20.82 -10.19 -1.57
CA GLU A 217 -21.86 -10.65 -0.64
C GLU A 217 -21.58 -10.10 0.75
N ILE A 218 -22.60 -9.57 1.40
CA ILE A 218 -22.52 -9.00 2.74
C ILE A 218 -23.45 -9.78 3.65
N ASP A 219 -22.86 -10.50 4.59
CA ASP A 219 -23.61 -11.12 5.70
C ASP A 219 -23.58 -10.18 6.90
N MET A 220 -24.73 -9.62 7.23
CA MET A 220 -24.89 -8.64 8.31
C MET A 220 -24.96 -9.25 9.71
N LYS A 221 -25.14 -10.56 9.82
CA LYS A 221 -25.28 -11.32 11.08
C LYS A 221 -24.51 -12.64 11.06
N PRO A 222 -23.19 -12.62 10.79
CA PRO A 222 -22.40 -13.84 10.54
C PRO A 222 -22.29 -14.79 11.76
N SER A 223 -22.76 -14.37 12.92
CA SER A 223 -22.82 -15.19 14.13
C SER A 223 -24.14 -15.96 14.28
N LEU A 224 -25.14 -15.70 13.43
CA LEU A 224 -26.42 -16.35 13.43
C LEU A 224 -26.55 -17.32 12.27
N THR A 225 -27.22 -18.47 12.49
CA THR A 225 -27.61 -19.35 11.39
C THR A 225 -28.89 -18.85 10.74
N GLU A 226 -29.21 -19.33 9.53
CA GLU A 226 -30.45 -18.99 8.83
C GLU A 226 -31.68 -19.33 9.69
N GLU A 227 -31.66 -20.50 10.40
CA GLU A 227 -32.73 -20.91 11.32
C GLU A 227 -32.92 -19.94 12.52
N GLN A 228 -31.83 -19.33 12.99
CA GLN A 228 -31.87 -18.34 14.07
C GLN A 228 -32.30 -16.94 13.58
N LEU A 229 -32.17 -16.65 12.28
CA LEU A 229 -32.64 -15.41 11.69
C LEU A 229 -34.14 -15.46 11.38
N ASP A 230 -34.67 -16.64 11.12
CA ASP A 230 -36.09 -16.86 10.80
C ASP A 230 -36.97 -17.05 12.06
N ALA A 231 -36.39 -17.14 13.24
CA ALA A 231 -37.07 -17.35 14.52
C ALA A 231 -37.36 -16.03 15.24
#